data_422bfb9f6211644a08ceef7347c17190
#
_entry.id   422bfb9f6211644a08ceef7347c17190
#
_cell.length_a   1.000
_cell.length_b   1.000
_cell.length_c   1.000
_cell.angle_alpha   90.00
_cell.angle_beta   90.00
_cell.angle_gamma   90.00
#
_symmetry.space_group_name_H-M   'P 1'
#
loop_
_entity.id
_entity.type
_entity.pdbx_description
1 polymer ?
#
loop_
_entity_poly.entity_id
_entity_poly.type
_entity_poly.pdbx_seq_one_letter_code
_entity_poly.pdbx_strand_id
1 'polypeptide(L)'
;LNIGNWTSIALVAISCFLLVKWMLPAEMQMTFYGEGLQTISSMNVFYATLVGLVVGAAISSFTEYYTGLGKKPILKIVQQSSTGAGTNIIAGLATGMISTFSSVLLFAAAIWTSYAFAGFYGVALAASAMMATTAMQLAIDAFGPISDNAGGIAEMSEQDPIVRERTDILDSVGNTTAATGKGFAIASAALTSLALFAAYVTFTGIDGINIFKAPVLAMLFVGGMIPVVFSALAMNSVGKAAMEMVYEVRRQFKEIPGIMEGKGKPDYAKCVDISTKASLKEMMLPGILTIGFPIVIVLLGKVVYPDNNLIIAEMLGGYMAGVTVSGVLWAIFQNNAGGAWDNAKKSFEAGVEINGEMTYKGSDAHKAAVTGDTVGDPFKDTSGPSMNILIKLTCLIGLVIAPILGSGHGDETNSKSTAVTECCTDDKEKDACCETEGEVNKNISASANMCDMSECSKMTKEECAAMCVEKGCSDEETAACLSKYDENGSWIGSK
;
A
#
# COMPACT_ATOMS: atom_id res chain seq x y z
N LEU A 1 -22.29 -11.85 10.04
CA LEU A 1 -21.06 -11.22 9.58
C LEU A 1 -20.79 -9.90 10.31
N ASN A 2 -21.69 -8.93 10.31
CA ASN A 2 -21.47 -7.61 10.91
C ASN A 2 -21.15 -7.69 12.42
N ILE A 3 -21.85 -8.54 13.19
CA ILE A 3 -21.55 -8.75 14.62
C ILE A 3 -20.11 -9.24 14.80
N GLY A 4 -19.70 -10.25 14.02
CA GLY A 4 -18.33 -10.78 14.07
C GLY A 4 -17.27 -9.72 13.73
N ASN A 5 -17.53 -8.91 12.70
CA ASN A 5 -16.63 -7.83 12.29
C ASN A 5 -16.47 -6.77 13.42
N TRP A 6 -17.57 -6.24 13.94
CA TRP A 6 -17.53 -5.24 15.03
C TRP A 6 -16.92 -5.78 16.32
N THR A 7 -17.21 -7.05 16.65
CA THR A 7 -16.61 -7.72 17.82
C THR A 7 -15.09 -7.86 17.62
N SER A 8 -14.63 -8.26 16.42
CA SER A 8 -13.20 -8.34 16.10
C SER A 8 -12.50 -7.00 16.26
N ILE A 9 -13.09 -5.92 15.72
CA ILE A 9 -12.54 -4.56 15.85
C ILE A 9 -12.44 -4.14 17.31
N ALA A 10 -13.49 -4.38 18.11
CA ALA A 10 -13.48 -4.04 19.51
C ALA A 10 -12.42 -4.82 20.32
N LEU A 11 -12.29 -6.13 20.05
CA LEU A 11 -11.26 -6.97 20.69
C LEU A 11 -9.85 -6.52 20.32
N VAL A 12 -9.61 -6.18 19.05
CA VAL A 12 -8.30 -5.64 18.61
C VAL A 12 -8.01 -4.31 19.29
N ALA A 13 -8.98 -3.39 19.38
CA ALA A 13 -8.80 -2.12 20.08
C ALA A 13 -8.42 -2.30 21.56
N ILE A 14 -9.10 -3.21 22.26
CA ILE A 14 -8.80 -3.54 23.67
C ILE A 14 -7.40 -4.17 23.77
N SER A 15 -7.08 -5.11 22.88
CA SER A 15 -5.76 -5.76 22.85
C SER A 15 -4.63 -4.76 22.58
N CYS A 16 -4.81 -3.84 21.64
CA CYS A 16 -3.85 -2.76 21.36
C CYS A 16 -3.64 -1.87 22.59
N PHE A 17 -4.71 -1.49 23.29
CA PHE A 17 -4.58 -0.72 24.53
C PHE A 17 -3.76 -1.44 25.59
N LEU A 18 -4.06 -2.72 25.82
CA LEU A 18 -3.36 -3.53 26.84
C LEU A 18 -1.89 -3.73 26.46
N LEU A 19 -1.59 -4.02 25.17
CA LEU A 19 -0.22 -4.19 24.67
C LEU A 19 0.57 -2.90 24.78
N VAL A 20 0.01 -1.77 24.39
CA VAL A 20 0.66 -0.46 24.51
C VAL A 20 1.00 -0.15 25.96
N LYS A 21 0.07 -0.38 26.89
CA LYS A 21 0.30 -0.15 28.31
C LYS A 21 1.31 -1.11 28.93
N TRP A 22 1.39 -2.33 28.43
CA TRP A 22 2.31 -3.36 28.96
C TRP A 22 3.71 -3.26 28.38
N MET A 23 3.82 -2.99 27.07
CA MET A 23 5.09 -3.12 26.36
C MET A 23 5.82 -1.78 26.15
N LEU A 24 5.09 -0.66 26.08
CA LEU A 24 5.70 0.62 25.77
C LEU A 24 5.90 1.48 27.03
N PRO A 25 7.06 2.15 27.14
CA PRO A 25 7.27 3.17 28.18
C PRO A 25 6.27 4.33 27.99
N ALA A 26 6.04 5.12 29.03
CA ALA A 26 5.09 6.24 28.99
C ALA A 26 5.46 7.25 27.88
N GLU A 27 6.75 7.50 27.72
CA GLU A 27 7.32 8.37 26.69
C GLU A 27 8.47 7.64 26.00
N MET A 28 8.60 7.82 24.69
CA MET A 28 9.64 7.24 23.85
C MET A 28 10.28 8.35 23.04
N GLN A 29 11.59 8.33 22.96
CA GLN A 29 12.33 9.19 22.05
C GLN A 29 12.62 8.42 20.76
N MET A 30 12.20 8.96 19.64
CA MET A 30 12.42 8.36 18.32
C MET A 30 12.99 9.41 17.37
N THR A 31 14.03 9.04 16.64
CA THR A 31 14.62 9.88 15.61
C THR A 31 13.96 9.58 14.27
N PHE A 32 13.30 10.57 13.69
CA PHE A 32 12.75 10.49 12.34
C PHE A 32 13.68 11.20 11.37
N TYR A 33 13.98 10.54 10.26
CA TYR A 33 14.83 11.12 9.24
C TYR A 33 14.17 12.40 8.67
N GLY A 34 14.93 13.51 8.62
CA GLY A 34 14.42 14.83 8.21
C GLY A 34 13.71 15.64 9.30
N GLU A 35 13.28 15.02 10.43
CA GLU A 35 12.55 15.70 11.50
C GLU A 35 13.29 15.71 12.86
N GLY A 36 14.38 14.94 12.96
CA GLY A 36 15.18 14.84 14.17
C GLY A 36 14.52 14.02 15.29
N LEU A 37 14.98 14.25 16.53
CA LEU A 37 14.51 13.55 17.72
C LEU A 37 13.15 14.07 18.17
N GLN A 38 12.15 13.19 18.24
CA GLN A 38 10.80 13.49 18.73
C GLN A 38 10.45 12.63 19.93
N THR A 39 9.75 13.21 20.89
CA THR A 39 9.21 12.52 22.07
C THR A 39 7.76 12.14 21.80
N ILE A 40 7.45 10.85 21.81
CA ILE A 40 6.13 10.30 21.53
C ILE A 40 5.60 9.63 22.79
N SER A 41 4.39 9.98 23.19
CA SER A 41 3.66 9.30 24.27
C SER A 41 3.14 7.94 23.79
N SER A 42 3.20 6.93 24.66
CA SER A 42 2.57 5.63 24.40
C SER A 42 1.06 5.72 24.10
N MET A 43 0.38 6.70 24.68
CA MET A 43 -1.04 6.93 24.38
C MET A 43 -1.25 7.46 22.95
N ASN A 44 -0.34 8.28 22.41
CA ASN A 44 -0.41 8.72 21.02
C ASN A 44 -0.26 7.52 20.06
N VAL A 45 0.59 6.55 20.41
CA VAL A 45 0.72 5.30 19.66
C VAL A 45 -0.62 4.54 19.65
N PHE A 46 -1.29 4.43 20.80
CA PHE A 46 -2.63 3.82 20.87
C PHE A 46 -3.65 4.59 20.02
N TYR A 47 -3.67 5.92 20.07
CA TYR A 47 -4.58 6.71 19.23
C TYR A 47 -4.31 6.51 17.74
N ALA A 48 -3.06 6.39 17.33
CA ALA A 48 -2.71 6.06 15.95
C ALA A 48 -3.27 4.67 15.53
N THR A 49 -3.20 3.66 16.41
CA THR A 49 -3.80 2.34 16.14
C THR A 49 -5.32 2.41 16.02
N LEU A 50 -5.98 3.21 16.85
CA LEU A 50 -7.44 3.44 16.75
C LEU A 50 -7.83 4.10 15.44
N VAL A 51 -7.05 5.05 14.95
CA VAL A 51 -7.28 5.67 13.61
C VAL A 51 -7.32 4.59 12.54
N GLY A 52 -6.38 3.66 12.53
CA GLY A 52 -6.36 2.55 11.56
C GLY A 52 -7.62 1.68 11.62
N LEU A 53 -8.06 1.30 12.81
CA LEU A 53 -9.26 0.49 13.01
C LEU A 53 -10.54 1.23 12.59
N VAL A 54 -10.68 2.50 12.97
CA VAL A 54 -11.84 3.34 12.63
C VAL A 54 -11.93 3.55 11.12
N VAL A 55 -10.81 3.85 10.46
CA VAL A 55 -10.77 4.06 9.03
C VAL A 55 -11.06 2.76 8.26
N GLY A 56 -10.53 1.62 8.73
CA GLY A 56 -10.87 0.31 8.16
C GLY A 56 -12.37 0.03 8.20
N ALA A 57 -13.02 0.27 9.35
CA ALA A 57 -14.47 0.13 9.50
C ALA A 57 -15.26 1.12 8.62
N ALA A 58 -14.82 2.36 8.53
CA ALA A 58 -15.47 3.40 7.72
C ALA A 58 -15.40 3.07 6.22
N ILE A 59 -14.24 2.62 5.72
CA ILE A 59 -14.07 2.20 4.32
C ILE A 59 -14.97 1.01 4.00
N SER A 60 -15.05 0.03 4.91
CA SER A 60 -15.98 -1.09 4.78
C SER A 60 -17.42 -0.62 4.64
N SER A 61 -17.85 0.32 5.47
CA SER A 61 -19.22 0.88 5.44
C SER A 61 -19.51 1.69 4.17
N PHE A 62 -18.54 2.47 3.68
CA PHE A 62 -18.71 3.20 2.40
C PHE A 62 -18.72 2.24 1.21
N THR A 63 -17.89 1.20 1.21
CA THR A 63 -17.94 0.17 0.16
C THR A 63 -19.30 -0.52 0.14
N GLU A 64 -19.83 -0.92 1.31
CA GLU A 64 -21.18 -1.48 1.43
C GLU A 64 -22.26 -0.55 0.89
N TYR A 65 -22.15 0.76 1.13
CA TYR A 65 -23.11 1.74 0.58
C TYR A 65 -23.10 1.78 -0.95
N TYR A 66 -21.91 1.70 -1.58
CA TYR A 66 -21.80 1.78 -3.03
C TYR A 66 -22.06 0.44 -3.75
N THR A 67 -21.94 -0.69 -3.07
CA THR A 67 -22.05 -2.02 -3.67
C THR A 67 -23.24 -2.84 -3.15
N GLY A 68 -23.85 -2.46 -2.02
CA GLY A 68 -24.91 -3.24 -1.36
C GLY A 68 -26.23 -3.24 -2.10
N LEU A 69 -26.85 -4.41 -2.17
CA LEU A 69 -28.17 -4.62 -2.78
C LEU A 69 -29.23 -3.65 -2.16
N GLY A 70 -30.07 -3.07 -2.99
CA GLY A 70 -31.13 -2.14 -2.58
C GLY A 70 -30.64 -0.74 -2.18
N LYS A 71 -29.34 -0.47 -2.20
CA LYS A 71 -28.80 0.88 -1.94
C LYS A 71 -29.00 1.80 -3.15
N LYS A 72 -29.10 3.10 -2.89
CA LYS A 72 -29.34 4.11 -3.95
C LYS A 72 -28.40 4.02 -5.17
N PRO A 73 -27.06 3.81 -5.01
CA PRO A 73 -26.18 3.68 -6.17
C PRO A 73 -26.54 2.48 -7.07
N ILE A 74 -26.91 1.34 -6.46
CA ILE A 74 -27.32 0.13 -7.20
C ILE A 74 -28.65 0.35 -7.91
N LEU A 75 -29.64 0.91 -7.22
CA LEU A 75 -30.96 1.20 -7.83
C LEU A 75 -30.85 2.17 -9.02
N LYS A 76 -29.88 3.10 -8.98
CA LYS A 76 -29.59 3.97 -10.13
C LYS A 76 -29.08 3.18 -11.34
N ILE A 77 -28.18 2.21 -11.14
CA ILE A 77 -27.68 1.34 -12.22
C ILE A 77 -28.83 0.49 -12.76
N VAL A 78 -29.66 -0.09 -11.89
CA VAL A 78 -30.86 -0.86 -12.26
C VAL A 78 -31.79 -0.01 -13.10
N GLN A 79 -32.08 1.22 -12.70
CA GLN A 79 -32.95 2.12 -13.46
C GLN A 79 -32.36 2.44 -14.84
N GLN A 80 -31.04 2.67 -14.93
CA GLN A 80 -30.40 2.94 -16.22
C GLN A 80 -30.34 1.71 -17.13
N SER A 81 -30.44 0.50 -16.58
CA SER A 81 -30.54 -0.74 -17.36
C SER A 81 -31.81 -0.80 -18.23
N SER A 82 -32.86 -0.11 -17.84
CA SER A 82 -34.10 -0.05 -18.63
C SER A 82 -33.93 0.65 -19.98
N THR A 83 -32.92 1.47 -20.13
CA THR A 83 -32.62 2.18 -21.39
C THR A 83 -31.54 1.48 -22.23
N GLY A 84 -30.94 0.41 -21.74
CA GLY A 84 -30.02 -0.46 -22.47
C GLY A 84 -28.63 -0.65 -21.81
N ALA A 85 -27.81 -1.46 -22.46
CA ALA A 85 -26.47 -1.82 -21.94
C ALA A 85 -25.52 -0.62 -21.85
N GLY A 86 -25.53 0.30 -22.81
CA GLY A 86 -24.65 1.47 -22.81
C GLY A 86 -24.86 2.36 -21.59
N THR A 87 -26.10 2.65 -21.25
CA THR A 87 -26.47 3.45 -20.07
C THR A 87 -26.19 2.75 -18.76
N ASN A 88 -26.36 1.43 -18.70
CA ASN A 88 -25.94 0.62 -17.56
C ASN A 88 -24.43 0.71 -17.34
N ILE A 89 -23.63 0.53 -18.40
CA ILE A 89 -22.16 0.62 -18.31
C ILE A 89 -21.73 2.00 -17.80
N ILE A 90 -22.27 3.08 -18.37
CA ILE A 90 -21.96 4.46 -17.93
C ILE A 90 -22.34 4.66 -16.45
N ALA A 91 -23.48 4.16 -16.02
CA ALA A 91 -23.95 4.31 -14.64
C ALA A 91 -23.02 3.59 -13.64
N GLY A 92 -22.57 2.38 -13.95
CA GLY A 92 -21.64 1.64 -13.11
C GLY A 92 -20.24 2.27 -13.05
N LEU A 93 -19.70 2.71 -14.20
CA LEU A 93 -18.44 3.47 -14.23
C LEU A 93 -18.54 4.72 -13.35
N ALA A 94 -19.59 5.51 -13.51
CA ALA A 94 -19.82 6.72 -12.71
C ALA A 94 -19.95 6.41 -11.22
N THR A 95 -20.64 5.33 -10.85
CA THR A 95 -20.79 4.89 -9.46
C THR A 95 -19.44 4.51 -8.85
N GLY A 96 -18.63 3.72 -9.58
CA GLY A 96 -17.30 3.36 -9.14
C GLY A 96 -16.37 4.57 -9.00
N MET A 97 -16.39 5.50 -9.96
CA MET A 97 -15.58 6.74 -9.89
C MET A 97 -15.97 7.61 -8.68
N ILE A 98 -17.26 7.82 -8.44
CA ILE A 98 -17.73 8.61 -7.29
C ILE A 98 -17.35 7.94 -5.97
N SER A 99 -17.34 6.62 -5.90
CA SER A 99 -17.00 5.89 -4.67
C SER A 99 -15.56 6.12 -4.21
N THR A 100 -14.67 6.54 -5.11
CA THR A 100 -13.26 6.87 -4.75
C THR A 100 -13.18 8.07 -3.84
N PHE A 101 -14.10 9.04 -3.97
CA PHE A 101 -14.07 10.30 -3.24
C PHE A 101 -14.05 10.10 -1.72
N SER A 102 -15.04 9.37 -1.18
CA SER A 102 -15.14 9.13 0.27
C SER A 102 -13.97 8.31 0.79
N SER A 103 -13.55 7.28 0.06
CA SER A 103 -12.46 6.41 0.45
C SER A 103 -11.12 7.15 0.49
N VAL A 104 -10.83 7.99 -0.51
CA VAL A 104 -9.58 8.78 -0.56
C VAL A 104 -9.54 9.84 0.53
N LEU A 105 -10.66 10.49 0.84
CA LEU A 105 -10.72 11.43 1.97
C LEU A 105 -10.45 10.74 3.31
N LEU A 106 -10.98 9.52 3.50
CA LEU A 106 -10.69 8.73 4.70
C LEU A 106 -9.21 8.35 4.79
N PHE A 107 -8.57 7.99 3.67
CA PHE A 107 -7.13 7.72 3.65
C PHE A 107 -6.31 8.96 4.00
N ALA A 108 -6.62 10.08 3.38
CA ALA A 108 -5.93 11.33 3.66
C ALA A 108 -6.05 11.71 5.14
N ALA A 109 -7.25 11.58 5.70
CA ALA A 109 -7.49 11.82 7.12
C ALA A 109 -6.72 10.80 8.01
N ALA A 110 -6.70 9.51 7.63
CA ALA A 110 -5.97 8.48 8.37
C ALA A 110 -4.47 8.78 8.41
N ILE A 111 -3.88 9.07 7.25
CA ILE A 111 -2.46 9.39 7.12
C ILE A 111 -2.13 10.61 7.99
N TRP A 112 -2.88 11.70 7.82
CA TRP A 112 -2.60 12.93 8.54
C TRP A 112 -2.76 12.78 10.06
N THR A 113 -3.86 12.17 10.51
CA THR A 113 -4.12 12.02 11.95
C THR A 113 -3.17 11.04 12.64
N SER A 114 -2.88 9.88 12.02
CA SER A 114 -1.94 8.92 12.57
C SER A 114 -0.50 9.46 12.60
N TYR A 115 -0.13 10.24 11.57
CA TYR A 115 1.15 10.95 11.54
C TYR A 115 1.23 12.02 12.65
N ALA A 116 0.18 12.82 12.85
CA ALA A 116 0.15 13.83 13.90
C ALA A 116 0.27 13.23 15.31
N PHE A 117 -0.16 11.99 15.54
CA PHE A 117 0.00 11.31 16.83
C PHE A 117 1.41 10.76 17.07
N ALA A 118 2.03 10.13 16.07
CA ALA A 118 3.28 9.41 16.27
C ALA A 118 4.16 9.34 15.01
N GLY A 119 4.14 10.36 14.14
CA GLY A 119 4.94 10.42 12.93
C GLY A 119 4.69 9.22 11.99
N PHE A 120 5.67 8.87 11.18
CA PHE A 120 5.58 7.69 10.30
C PHE A 120 5.41 6.37 11.07
N TYR A 121 5.92 6.28 12.31
CA TYR A 121 5.68 5.15 13.19
C TYR A 121 4.19 4.97 13.49
N GLY A 122 3.48 6.07 13.76
CA GLY A 122 2.03 6.07 13.94
C GLY A 122 1.26 5.58 12.71
N VAL A 123 1.68 5.97 11.51
CA VAL A 123 1.09 5.49 10.24
C VAL A 123 1.32 3.99 10.06
N ALA A 124 2.53 3.49 10.36
CA ALA A 124 2.83 2.06 10.29
C ALA A 124 2.00 1.24 11.29
N LEU A 125 1.81 1.76 12.50
CA LEU A 125 0.98 1.10 13.52
C LEU A 125 -0.52 1.18 13.20
N ALA A 126 -1.00 2.26 12.60
CA ALA A 126 -2.38 2.34 12.08
C ALA A 126 -2.63 1.26 11.01
N ALA A 127 -1.68 1.06 10.07
CA ALA A 127 -1.74 -0.02 9.09
C ALA A 127 -1.74 -1.40 9.75
N SER A 128 -0.86 -1.62 10.73
CA SER A 128 -0.74 -2.90 11.45
C SER A 128 -1.99 -3.23 12.25
N ALA A 129 -2.56 -2.25 12.95
CA ALA A 129 -3.80 -2.42 13.71
C ALA A 129 -4.99 -2.71 12.79
N MET A 130 -5.08 -2.02 11.66
CA MET A 130 -6.08 -2.33 10.63
C MET A 130 -5.92 -3.79 10.17
N MET A 131 -4.71 -4.24 9.86
CA MET A 131 -4.44 -5.60 9.42
C MET A 131 -4.67 -6.66 10.51
N ALA A 132 -4.71 -6.31 11.78
CA ALA A 132 -5.02 -7.24 12.86
C ALA A 132 -6.44 -7.85 12.75
N THR A 133 -7.36 -7.21 12.02
CA THR A 133 -8.68 -7.74 11.71
C THR A 133 -8.73 -8.61 10.44
N THR A 134 -7.59 -8.87 9.79
CA THR A 134 -7.51 -9.53 8.47
C THR A 134 -8.18 -10.91 8.46
N ALA A 135 -8.02 -11.71 9.52
CA ALA A 135 -8.66 -13.04 9.59
C ALA A 135 -10.19 -12.95 9.42
N MET A 136 -10.83 -11.98 10.07
CA MET A 136 -12.26 -11.75 9.91
C MET A 136 -12.60 -11.22 8.51
N GLN A 137 -11.79 -10.31 7.98
CA GLN A 137 -12.01 -9.76 6.64
C GLN A 137 -11.85 -10.82 5.54
N LEU A 138 -10.89 -11.74 5.68
CA LEU A 138 -10.71 -12.88 4.76
C LEU A 138 -11.89 -13.86 4.86
N ALA A 139 -12.42 -14.11 6.05
CA ALA A 139 -13.62 -14.94 6.21
C ALA A 139 -14.83 -14.31 5.51
N ILE A 140 -14.96 -12.98 5.59
CA ILE A 140 -16.00 -12.21 4.91
C ILE A 140 -15.82 -12.27 3.38
N ASP A 141 -14.61 -12.11 2.89
CA ASP A 141 -14.29 -12.17 1.44
C ASP A 141 -14.52 -13.59 0.87
N ALA A 142 -14.08 -14.63 1.58
CA ALA A 142 -14.26 -16.02 1.17
C ALA A 142 -15.72 -16.47 1.13
N PHE A 143 -16.60 -15.85 1.91
CA PHE A 143 -18.04 -16.16 1.92
C PHE A 143 -18.67 -15.91 0.55
N GLY A 144 -18.26 -14.86 -0.19
CA GLY A 144 -18.77 -14.52 -1.51
C GLY A 144 -18.66 -15.67 -2.51
N PRO A 145 -17.44 -16.13 -2.88
CA PRO A 145 -17.27 -17.24 -3.81
C PRO A 145 -17.93 -18.55 -3.36
N ILE A 146 -18.01 -18.79 -2.05
CA ILE A 146 -18.69 -20.01 -1.52
C ILE A 146 -20.19 -19.93 -1.81
N SER A 147 -20.83 -18.80 -1.56
CA SER A 147 -22.27 -18.63 -1.77
C SER A 147 -22.63 -18.63 -3.27
N ASP A 148 -21.82 -18.00 -4.11
CA ASP A 148 -21.98 -18.00 -5.57
C ASP A 148 -21.91 -19.42 -6.14
N ASN A 149 -20.88 -20.17 -5.78
CA ASN A 149 -20.74 -21.57 -6.21
C ASN A 149 -21.88 -22.45 -5.67
N ALA A 150 -22.35 -22.23 -4.44
CA ALA A 150 -23.50 -22.94 -3.90
C ALA A 150 -24.77 -22.69 -4.72
N GLY A 151 -24.99 -21.45 -5.16
CA GLY A 151 -26.07 -21.09 -6.08
C GLY A 151 -25.97 -21.79 -7.43
N GLY A 152 -24.76 -21.81 -8.03
CA GLY A 152 -24.50 -22.55 -9.26
C GLY A 152 -24.77 -24.05 -9.15
N ILE A 153 -24.36 -24.69 -8.05
CA ILE A 153 -24.62 -26.10 -7.78
C ILE A 153 -26.13 -26.35 -7.63
N ALA A 154 -26.83 -25.50 -6.90
CA ALA A 154 -28.28 -25.62 -6.71
C ALA A 154 -29.04 -25.56 -8.05
N GLU A 155 -28.64 -24.66 -8.94
CA GLU A 155 -29.23 -24.52 -10.28
C GLU A 155 -28.90 -25.73 -11.17
N MET A 156 -27.63 -26.11 -11.24
CA MET A 156 -27.20 -27.24 -12.11
C MET A 156 -27.69 -28.60 -11.65
N SER A 157 -27.99 -28.77 -10.35
CA SER A 157 -28.53 -30.01 -9.79
C SER A 157 -30.08 -30.01 -9.74
N GLU A 158 -30.72 -29.00 -10.30
CA GLU A 158 -32.20 -28.89 -10.38
C GLU A 158 -32.86 -29.03 -8.98
N GLN A 159 -32.29 -28.37 -7.97
CA GLN A 159 -32.83 -28.36 -6.61
C GLN A 159 -34.18 -27.61 -6.57
N ASP A 160 -34.93 -27.89 -5.47
CA ASP A 160 -36.17 -27.15 -5.20
C ASP A 160 -35.94 -25.63 -5.31
N PRO A 161 -36.85 -24.87 -5.99
CA PRO A 161 -36.74 -23.43 -6.16
C PRO A 161 -36.44 -22.65 -4.87
N ILE A 162 -36.90 -23.12 -3.72
CA ILE A 162 -36.60 -22.50 -2.43
C ILE A 162 -35.10 -22.56 -2.07
N VAL A 163 -34.38 -23.60 -2.53
CA VAL A 163 -32.92 -23.72 -2.32
C VAL A 163 -32.22 -22.65 -3.14
N ARG A 164 -32.62 -22.48 -4.39
CA ARG A 164 -32.06 -21.45 -5.27
C ARG A 164 -32.33 -20.03 -4.72
N GLU A 165 -33.55 -19.75 -4.28
CA GLU A 165 -33.89 -18.45 -3.67
C GLU A 165 -32.95 -18.13 -2.45
N ARG A 166 -32.72 -19.11 -1.59
CA ARG A 166 -31.85 -18.94 -0.42
C ARG A 166 -30.38 -18.72 -0.82
N THR A 167 -29.88 -19.48 -1.79
CA THR A 167 -28.51 -19.32 -2.28
C THR A 167 -28.30 -17.98 -2.99
N ASP A 168 -29.28 -17.48 -3.74
CA ASP A 168 -29.22 -16.16 -4.39
C ASP A 168 -29.18 -15.02 -3.38
N ILE A 169 -29.94 -15.12 -2.28
CA ILE A 169 -29.87 -14.16 -1.17
C ILE A 169 -28.45 -14.16 -0.54
N LEU A 170 -27.92 -15.35 -0.27
CA LEU A 170 -26.57 -15.49 0.31
C LEU A 170 -25.50 -14.94 -0.63
N ASP A 171 -25.62 -15.20 -1.92
CA ASP A 171 -24.70 -14.74 -2.96
C ASP A 171 -24.74 -13.19 -3.12
N SER A 172 -25.89 -12.56 -3.08
CA SER A 172 -26.00 -11.10 -3.10
C SER A 172 -25.33 -10.43 -1.89
N VAL A 173 -25.38 -11.07 -0.72
CA VAL A 173 -24.62 -10.67 0.47
C VAL A 173 -23.13 -10.92 0.23
N GLY A 174 -22.79 -12.06 -0.36
CA GLY A 174 -21.42 -12.44 -0.70
C GLY A 174 -20.71 -11.42 -1.59
N ASN A 175 -21.37 -10.93 -2.62
CA ASN A 175 -20.83 -9.90 -3.51
C ASN A 175 -20.54 -8.58 -2.78
N THR A 176 -21.43 -8.17 -1.89
CA THR A 176 -21.23 -6.96 -1.07
C THR A 176 -20.07 -7.16 -0.09
N THR A 177 -19.98 -8.31 0.56
CA THR A 177 -18.93 -8.59 1.54
C THR A 177 -17.57 -8.80 0.87
N ALA A 178 -17.51 -9.41 -0.31
CA ALA A 178 -16.30 -9.52 -1.11
C ALA A 178 -15.77 -8.14 -1.54
N ALA A 179 -16.65 -7.24 -1.99
CA ALA A 179 -16.26 -5.87 -2.32
C ALA A 179 -15.74 -5.13 -1.07
N THR A 180 -16.36 -5.34 0.09
CA THR A 180 -15.95 -4.75 1.37
C THR A 180 -14.57 -5.25 1.81
N GLY A 181 -14.30 -6.55 1.73
CA GLY A 181 -13.00 -7.15 2.04
C GLY A 181 -11.89 -6.63 1.12
N LYS A 182 -12.16 -6.51 -0.19
CA LYS A 182 -11.23 -5.93 -1.16
C LYS A 182 -10.98 -4.44 -0.90
N GLY A 183 -12.01 -3.66 -0.56
CA GLY A 183 -11.87 -2.25 -0.15
C GLY A 183 -10.96 -2.09 1.06
N PHE A 184 -11.12 -2.94 2.07
CA PHE A 184 -10.24 -3.02 3.24
C PHE A 184 -8.80 -3.39 2.85
N ALA A 185 -8.60 -4.36 1.95
CA ALA A 185 -7.27 -4.77 1.48
C ALA A 185 -6.53 -3.62 0.76
N ILE A 186 -7.25 -2.83 -0.05
CA ILE A 186 -6.71 -1.65 -0.74
C ILE A 186 -6.30 -0.58 0.28
N ALA A 187 -7.14 -0.35 1.29
CA ALA A 187 -6.87 0.58 2.39
C ALA A 187 -5.59 0.22 3.14
N SER A 188 -5.48 -1.03 3.54
CA SER A 188 -4.28 -1.53 4.22
C SER A 188 -3.03 -1.43 3.33
N ALA A 189 -3.18 -1.62 2.02
CA ALA A 189 -2.07 -1.47 1.08
C ALA A 189 -1.56 -0.02 1.02
N ALA A 190 -2.46 0.96 0.98
CA ALA A 190 -2.11 2.38 0.95
C ALA A 190 -1.31 2.79 2.20
N LEU A 191 -1.79 2.43 3.39
CA LEU A 191 -1.10 2.74 4.65
C LEU A 191 0.23 1.98 4.78
N THR A 192 0.26 0.69 4.41
CA THR A 192 1.50 -0.11 4.44
C THR A 192 2.54 0.44 3.48
N SER A 193 2.13 0.90 2.30
CA SER A 193 3.04 1.52 1.32
C SER A 193 3.69 2.76 1.88
N LEU A 194 2.96 3.59 2.62
CA LEU A 194 3.54 4.78 3.24
C LEU A 194 4.55 4.42 4.34
N ALA A 195 4.29 3.35 5.12
CA ALA A 195 5.27 2.82 6.06
C ALA A 195 6.55 2.32 5.37
N LEU A 196 6.40 1.62 4.23
CA LEU A 196 7.54 1.20 3.39
C LEU A 196 8.28 2.39 2.77
N PHE A 197 7.57 3.48 2.43
CA PHE A 197 8.20 4.73 2.00
C PHE A 197 9.08 5.34 3.10
N ALA A 198 8.60 5.40 4.33
CA ALA A 198 9.39 5.89 5.45
C ALA A 198 10.67 5.07 5.65
N ALA A 199 10.58 3.74 5.60
CA ALA A 199 11.73 2.86 5.61
C ALA A 199 12.65 3.10 4.42
N TYR A 200 12.10 3.27 3.21
CA TYR A 200 12.87 3.57 2.01
C TYR A 200 13.69 4.85 2.14
N VAL A 201 13.08 5.94 2.60
CA VAL A 201 13.74 7.23 2.85
C VAL A 201 14.89 7.05 3.85
N THR A 202 14.67 6.32 4.94
CA THR A 202 15.68 6.03 5.95
C THR A 202 16.87 5.24 5.37
N PHE A 203 16.61 4.19 4.59
CA PHE A 203 17.69 3.35 4.02
C PHE A 203 18.45 4.03 2.88
N THR A 204 17.82 4.89 2.12
CA THR A 204 18.49 5.63 1.04
C THR A 204 19.20 6.87 1.53
N GLY A 205 18.83 7.40 2.70
CA GLY A 205 19.42 8.63 3.25
C GLY A 205 18.97 9.91 2.52
N ILE A 206 17.82 9.88 1.81
CA ILE A 206 17.24 11.09 1.18
C ILE A 206 16.36 11.82 2.19
N ASP A 207 16.39 13.16 2.19
CA ASP A 207 15.55 14.00 3.09
C ASP A 207 14.06 13.92 2.76
N GLY A 208 13.72 13.48 1.55
CA GLY A 208 12.35 13.34 1.06
C GLY A 208 12.30 13.20 -0.45
N ILE A 209 11.10 13.15 -1.01
CA ILE A 209 10.87 13.01 -2.45
C ILE A 209 10.48 14.38 -3.01
N ASN A 210 11.44 15.09 -3.59
CA ASN A 210 11.23 16.44 -4.09
C ASN A 210 10.65 16.42 -5.52
N ILE A 211 9.34 16.60 -5.62
CA ILE A 211 8.61 16.62 -6.91
C ILE A 211 8.93 17.84 -7.80
N PHE A 212 9.59 18.87 -7.29
CA PHE A 212 10.05 20.00 -8.13
C PHE A 212 11.29 19.67 -8.93
N LYS A 213 12.00 18.57 -8.64
CA LYS A 213 13.07 18.07 -9.48
C LYS A 213 12.48 17.37 -10.71
N ALA A 214 12.79 17.84 -11.91
CA ALA A 214 12.23 17.35 -13.16
C ALA A 214 12.37 15.82 -13.36
N PRO A 215 13.50 15.15 -13.03
CA PRO A 215 13.61 13.69 -13.10
C PRO A 215 12.64 12.98 -12.18
N VAL A 216 12.42 13.49 -10.96
CA VAL A 216 11.51 12.93 -9.96
C VAL A 216 10.06 13.06 -10.42
N LEU A 217 9.68 14.25 -10.91
CA LEU A 217 8.35 14.50 -11.45
C LEU A 217 8.06 13.61 -12.67
N ALA A 218 9.03 13.44 -13.58
CA ALA A 218 8.89 12.54 -14.72
C ALA A 218 8.62 11.09 -14.27
N MET A 219 9.34 10.60 -13.27
CA MET A 219 9.13 9.25 -12.73
C MET A 219 7.81 9.12 -11.97
N LEU A 220 7.30 10.19 -11.34
CA LEU A 220 5.97 10.20 -10.75
C LEU A 220 4.87 10.00 -11.81
N PHE A 221 4.97 10.66 -12.98
CA PHE A 221 4.05 10.43 -14.08
C PHE A 221 4.15 9.00 -14.64
N VAL A 222 5.36 8.49 -14.81
CA VAL A 222 5.57 7.09 -15.22
C VAL A 222 4.92 6.14 -14.21
N GLY A 223 5.15 6.36 -12.91
CA GLY A 223 4.53 5.57 -11.85
C GLY A 223 3.00 5.65 -11.90
N GLY A 224 2.43 6.85 -12.10
CA GLY A 224 0.99 7.04 -12.23
C GLY A 224 0.35 6.32 -13.40
N MET A 225 1.10 6.12 -14.50
CA MET A 225 0.66 5.36 -15.69
C MET A 225 0.63 3.84 -15.42
N ILE A 226 1.51 3.30 -14.60
CA ILE A 226 1.69 1.85 -14.42
C ILE A 226 0.39 1.13 -14.02
N PRO A 227 -0.40 1.57 -13.03
CA PRO A 227 -1.66 0.93 -12.68
C PRO A 227 -2.65 0.86 -13.83
N VAL A 228 -2.69 1.89 -14.69
CA VAL A 228 -3.57 1.94 -15.86
C VAL A 228 -3.16 0.87 -16.88
N VAL A 229 -1.87 0.79 -17.21
CA VAL A 229 -1.33 -0.20 -18.15
C VAL A 229 -1.47 -1.61 -17.58
N PHE A 230 -1.16 -1.80 -16.30
CA PHE A 230 -1.34 -3.07 -15.61
C PHE A 230 -2.79 -3.55 -15.68
N SER A 231 -3.74 -2.65 -15.41
CA SER A 231 -5.17 -2.93 -15.51
C SER A 231 -5.57 -3.39 -16.92
N ALA A 232 -5.09 -2.66 -17.94
CA ALA A 232 -5.37 -3.02 -19.34
C ALA A 232 -4.80 -4.39 -19.71
N LEU A 233 -3.58 -4.71 -19.26
CA LEU A 233 -2.97 -6.02 -19.46
C LEU A 233 -3.78 -7.13 -18.78
N ALA A 234 -4.16 -6.91 -17.50
CA ALA A 234 -4.95 -7.88 -16.75
C ALA A 234 -6.31 -8.17 -17.41
N MET A 235 -7.03 -7.13 -17.85
CA MET A 235 -8.31 -7.30 -18.54
C MET A 235 -8.16 -8.03 -19.87
N ASN A 236 -7.15 -7.69 -20.68
CA ASN A 236 -6.88 -8.40 -21.93
C ASN A 236 -6.54 -9.87 -21.67
N SER A 237 -5.81 -10.18 -20.62
CA SER A 237 -5.45 -11.54 -20.22
C SER A 237 -6.68 -12.36 -19.82
N VAL A 238 -7.60 -11.77 -19.05
CA VAL A 238 -8.89 -12.40 -18.73
C VAL A 238 -9.69 -12.69 -20.00
N GLY A 239 -9.77 -11.74 -20.92
CA GLY A 239 -10.47 -11.92 -22.20
C GLY A 239 -9.90 -13.07 -23.03
N LYS A 240 -8.57 -13.21 -23.12
CA LYS A 240 -7.92 -14.34 -23.82
C LYS A 240 -8.23 -15.67 -23.15
N ALA A 241 -8.06 -15.77 -21.83
CA ALA A 241 -8.36 -16.98 -21.06
C ALA A 241 -9.83 -17.41 -21.22
N ALA A 242 -10.76 -16.47 -21.16
CA ALA A 242 -12.17 -16.70 -21.38
C ALA A 242 -12.45 -17.24 -22.79
N MET A 243 -11.81 -16.70 -23.82
CA MET A 243 -11.97 -17.18 -25.20
C MET A 243 -11.43 -18.59 -25.40
N GLU A 244 -10.30 -18.95 -24.78
CA GLU A 244 -9.79 -20.33 -24.82
C GLU A 244 -10.81 -21.30 -24.21
N MET A 245 -11.43 -20.92 -23.09
CA MET A 245 -12.49 -21.71 -22.47
C MET A 245 -13.73 -21.84 -23.36
N VAL A 246 -14.16 -20.76 -24.00
CA VAL A 246 -15.30 -20.76 -24.95
C VAL A 246 -15.03 -21.73 -26.10
N TYR A 247 -13.81 -21.73 -26.67
CA TYR A 247 -13.46 -22.66 -27.73
C TYR A 247 -13.49 -24.11 -27.28
N GLU A 248 -13.02 -24.41 -26.07
CA GLU A 248 -13.05 -25.75 -25.50
C GLU A 248 -14.50 -26.22 -25.26
N VAL A 249 -15.35 -25.40 -24.67
CA VAL A 249 -16.76 -25.74 -24.45
C VAL A 249 -17.46 -26.00 -25.78
N ARG A 250 -17.23 -25.16 -26.81
CA ARG A 250 -17.79 -25.37 -28.15
C ARG A 250 -17.25 -26.65 -28.80
N ARG A 251 -15.99 -27.00 -28.57
CA ARG A 251 -15.40 -28.27 -29.02
C ARG A 251 -16.13 -29.46 -28.38
N GLN A 252 -16.31 -29.41 -27.07
CA GLN A 252 -17.00 -30.47 -26.33
C GLN A 252 -18.43 -30.68 -26.82
N PHE A 253 -19.18 -29.60 -27.08
CA PHE A 253 -20.52 -29.67 -27.65
C PHE A 253 -20.57 -30.36 -29.01
N LYS A 254 -19.53 -30.23 -29.82
CA LYS A 254 -19.43 -30.88 -31.13
C LYS A 254 -18.96 -32.33 -31.07
N GLU A 255 -18.00 -32.64 -30.18
CA GLU A 255 -17.23 -33.89 -30.24
C GLU A 255 -17.69 -34.91 -29.20
N ILE A 256 -18.34 -34.49 -28.10
CA ILE A 256 -18.81 -35.41 -27.07
C ILE A 256 -20.28 -35.82 -27.37
N PRO A 257 -20.55 -37.08 -27.77
CA PRO A 257 -21.89 -37.52 -28.08
C PRO A 257 -22.80 -37.43 -26.85
N GLY A 258 -24.02 -36.92 -27.03
CA GLY A 258 -25.04 -36.86 -25.98
C GLY A 258 -24.80 -35.83 -24.89
N ILE A 259 -23.84 -34.90 -25.06
CA ILE A 259 -23.59 -33.84 -24.07
C ILE A 259 -24.79 -32.85 -23.99
N MET A 260 -25.37 -32.55 -25.13
CA MET A 260 -26.55 -31.64 -25.21
C MET A 260 -27.83 -32.25 -24.64
N GLU A 261 -27.94 -33.59 -24.63
CA GLU A 261 -29.03 -34.35 -24.02
C GLU A 261 -28.77 -34.73 -22.56
N GLY A 262 -27.67 -34.23 -21.95
CA GLY A 262 -27.31 -34.54 -20.59
C GLY A 262 -26.80 -35.97 -20.35
N LYS A 263 -26.55 -36.75 -21.42
CA LYS A 263 -26.08 -38.14 -21.36
C LYS A 263 -24.55 -38.25 -21.45
N GLY A 264 -23.90 -37.32 -22.15
CA GLY A 264 -22.46 -37.23 -22.25
C GLY A 264 -21.88 -36.50 -21.05
N LYS A 265 -20.70 -36.96 -20.54
CA LYS A 265 -20.00 -36.26 -19.46
C LYS A 265 -19.07 -35.19 -20.04
N PRO A 266 -19.15 -33.92 -19.61
CA PRO A 266 -18.18 -32.89 -19.98
C PRO A 266 -16.77 -33.24 -19.47
N ASP A 267 -15.75 -32.84 -20.24
CA ASP A 267 -14.36 -32.94 -19.81
C ASP A 267 -13.98 -31.72 -18.94
N TYR A 268 -14.36 -31.79 -17.68
CA TYR A 268 -14.03 -30.74 -16.71
C TYR A 268 -12.53 -30.59 -16.48
N ALA A 269 -11.79 -31.72 -16.50
CA ALA A 269 -10.34 -31.72 -16.29
C ALA A 269 -9.62 -30.88 -17.36
N LYS A 270 -10.07 -30.99 -18.61
CA LYS A 270 -9.56 -30.16 -19.71
C LYS A 270 -9.85 -28.67 -19.52
N CYS A 271 -11.04 -28.34 -19.06
CA CYS A 271 -11.41 -26.96 -18.76
C CYS A 271 -10.53 -26.36 -17.64
N VAL A 272 -10.30 -27.11 -16.55
CA VAL A 272 -9.42 -26.69 -15.45
C VAL A 272 -7.98 -26.53 -15.93
N ASP A 273 -7.47 -27.47 -16.75
CA ASP A 273 -6.10 -27.38 -17.31
C ASP A 273 -5.91 -26.12 -18.16
N ILE A 274 -6.88 -25.81 -19.03
CA ILE A 274 -6.86 -24.59 -19.86
C ILE A 274 -6.88 -23.34 -18.99
N SER A 275 -7.80 -23.23 -18.04
CA SER A 275 -7.93 -22.09 -17.14
C SER A 275 -6.64 -21.87 -16.33
N THR A 276 -6.08 -22.93 -15.75
CA THR A 276 -4.85 -22.85 -14.95
C THR A 276 -3.65 -22.42 -15.78
N LYS A 277 -3.45 -23.02 -16.96
CA LYS A 277 -2.36 -22.65 -17.86
C LYS A 277 -2.45 -21.23 -18.37
N ALA A 278 -3.67 -20.81 -18.77
CA ALA A 278 -3.91 -19.44 -19.22
C ALA A 278 -3.64 -18.43 -18.09
N SER A 279 -4.11 -18.69 -16.87
CA SER A 279 -3.88 -17.82 -15.71
C SER A 279 -2.39 -17.65 -15.42
N LEU A 280 -1.61 -18.72 -15.38
CA LEU A 280 -0.16 -18.65 -15.12
C LEU A 280 0.57 -17.90 -16.23
N LYS A 281 0.27 -18.18 -17.49
CA LYS A 281 0.93 -17.57 -18.65
C LYS A 281 0.62 -16.06 -18.74
N GLU A 282 -0.64 -15.69 -18.63
CA GLU A 282 -1.09 -14.32 -18.84
C GLU A 282 -0.70 -13.39 -17.68
N MET A 283 -0.46 -13.93 -16.47
CA MET A 283 0.03 -13.13 -15.32
C MET A 283 1.54 -12.86 -15.36
N MET A 284 2.29 -13.47 -16.27
CA MET A 284 3.75 -13.23 -16.38
C MET A 284 4.06 -11.77 -16.76
N LEU A 285 3.37 -11.23 -17.77
CA LEU A 285 3.65 -9.86 -18.25
C LEU A 285 3.32 -8.78 -17.21
N PRO A 286 2.16 -8.78 -16.52
CA PRO A 286 1.92 -7.89 -15.40
C PRO A 286 2.95 -8.02 -14.27
N GLY A 287 3.40 -9.24 -13.96
CA GLY A 287 4.43 -9.51 -12.95
C GLY A 287 5.79 -8.91 -13.33
N ILE A 288 6.23 -9.13 -14.58
CA ILE A 288 7.48 -8.55 -15.11
C ILE A 288 7.43 -7.01 -15.08
N LEU A 289 6.29 -6.43 -15.43
CA LEU A 289 6.10 -4.98 -15.38
C LEU A 289 6.30 -4.45 -13.95
N THR A 290 5.69 -5.11 -12.96
CA THR A 290 5.75 -4.66 -11.55
C THR A 290 7.17 -4.69 -10.98
N ILE A 291 7.93 -5.74 -11.27
CA ILE A 291 9.29 -5.94 -10.77
C ILE A 291 10.32 -5.21 -11.64
N GLY A 292 10.13 -5.25 -12.95
CA GLY A 292 11.11 -4.76 -13.92
C GLY A 292 11.24 -3.25 -13.94
N PHE A 293 10.13 -2.49 -13.84
CA PHE A 293 10.20 -1.03 -13.92
C PHE A 293 11.07 -0.39 -12.83
N PRO A 294 10.94 -0.73 -11.53
CA PRO A 294 11.86 -0.22 -10.51
C PRO A 294 13.33 -0.49 -10.84
N ILE A 295 13.64 -1.69 -11.31
CA ILE A 295 15.01 -2.08 -11.69
C ILE A 295 15.49 -1.25 -12.88
N VAL A 296 14.66 -1.11 -13.91
CA VAL A 296 14.99 -0.31 -15.11
C VAL A 296 15.24 1.16 -14.75
N ILE A 297 14.43 1.74 -13.85
CA ILE A 297 14.61 3.12 -13.38
C ILE A 297 15.99 3.28 -12.73
N VAL A 298 16.40 2.35 -11.88
CA VAL A 298 17.70 2.40 -11.21
C VAL A 298 18.84 2.22 -12.21
N LEU A 299 18.75 1.26 -13.14
CA LEU A 299 19.76 1.04 -14.16
C LEU A 299 19.93 2.25 -15.09
N LEU A 300 18.83 2.83 -15.56
CA LEU A 300 18.85 4.06 -16.36
C LEU A 300 19.39 5.23 -15.54
N GLY A 301 18.97 5.34 -14.29
CA GLY A 301 19.49 6.36 -13.37
C GLY A 301 21.01 6.28 -13.21
N LYS A 302 21.58 5.08 -13.04
CA LYS A 302 23.04 4.87 -12.98
C LYS A 302 23.77 5.27 -14.26
N VAL A 303 23.13 5.15 -15.42
CA VAL A 303 23.70 5.60 -16.70
C VAL A 303 23.66 7.12 -16.83
N VAL A 304 22.56 7.76 -16.40
CA VAL A 304 22.36 9.21 -16.56
C VAL A 304 23.02 10.01 -15.42
N TYR A 305 23.03 9.46 -14.21
CA TYR A 305 23.57 10.07 -13.00
C TYR A 305 24.53 9.12 -12.28
N PRO A 306 25.70 8.76 -12.89
CA PRO A 306 26.59 7.71 -12.36
C PRO A 306 27.08 7.98 -10.94
N ASP A 307 27.31 9.26 -10.60
CA ASP A 307 27.88 9.68 -9.32
C ASP A 307 26.83 10.24 -8.33
N ASN A 308 25.54 10.18 -8.68
CA ASN A 308 24.49 10.77 -7.84
C ASN A 308 23.39 9.77 -7.50
N ASN A 309 23.65 8.90 -6.53
CA ASN A 309 22.68 7.91 -6.06
C ASN A 309 21.43 8.55 -5.43
N LEU A 310 21.56 9.71 -4.79
CA LEU A 310 20.45 10.37 -4.12
C LEU A 310 19.36 10.80 -5.12
N ILE A 311 19.74 11.36 -6.28
CA ILE A 311 18.74 11.69 -7.30
C ILE A 311 18.04 10.44 -7.85
N ILE A 312 18.78 9.32 -8.00
CA ILE A 312 18.21 8.05 -8.44
C ILE A 312 17.21 7.54 -7.40
N ALA A 313 17.55 7.64 -6.12
CA ALA A 313 16.64 7.28 -5.03
C ALA A 313 15.37 8.15 -5.03
N GLU A 314 15.51 9.47 -5.20
CA GLU A 314 14.33 10.35 -5.32
C GLU A 314 13.48 10.03 -6.57
N MET A 315 14.10 9.69 -7.71
CA MET A 315 13.38 9.25 -8.92
C MET A 315 12.57 7.98 -8.67
N LEU A 316 13.16 6.97 -8.04
CA LEU A 316 12.46 5.74 -7.68
C LEU A 316 11.35 6.01 -6.66
N GLY A 317 11.59 6.90 -5.69
CA GLY A 317 10.58 7.37 -4.75
C GLY A 317 9.39 8.05 -5.45
N GLY A 318 9.65 8.93 -6.41
CA GLY A 318 8.62 9.56 -7.23
C GLY A 318 7.78 8.54 -8.01
N TYR A 319 8.44 7.55 -8.63
CA TYR A 319 7.77 6.43 -9.30
C TYR A 319 6.84 5.65 -8.34
N MET A 320 7.34 5.26 -7.17
CA MET A 320 6.56 4.54 -6.17
C MET A 320 5.35 5.36 -5.70
N ALA A 321 5.52 6.67 -5.50
CA ALA A 321 4.42 7.58 -5.14
C ALA A 321 3.33 7.60 -6.22
N GLY A 322 3.74 7.71 -7.50
CA GLY A 322 2.82 7.66 -8.65
C GLY A 322 2.03 6.35 -8.71
N VAL A 323 2.73 5.21 -8.58
CA VAL A 323 2.07 3.87 -8.53
C VAL A 323 1.09 3.78 -7.39
N THR A 324 1.45 4.25 -6.20
CA THR A 324 0.59 4.16 -5.02
C THR A 324 -0.69 4.98 -5.17
N VAL A 325 -0.58 6.25 -5.53
CA VAL A 325 -1.75 7.14 -5.67
C VAL A 325 -2.69 6.65 -6.77
N SER A 326 -2.16 6.42 -7.97
CA SER A 326 -2.95 5.94 -9.11
C SER A 326 -3.51 4.55 -8.84
N GLY A 327 -2.72 3.64 -8.27
CA GLY A 327 -3.13 2.27 -7.96
C GLY A 327 -4.28 2.21 -6.95
N VAL A 328 -4.26 3.03 -5.90
CA VAL A 328 -5.36 3.13 -4.93
C VAL A 328 -6.65 3.61 -5.59
N LEU A 329 -6.58 4.67 -6.41
CA LEU A 329 -7.74 5.20 -7.12
C LEU A 329 -8.35 4.15 -8.07
N TRP A 330 -7.53 3.50 -8.89
CA TRP A 330 -7.97 2.46 -9.82
C TRP A 330 -8.53 1.23 -9.10
N ALA A 331 -7.89 0.80 -8.01
CA ALA A 331 -8.35 -0.35 -7.23
C ALA A 331 -9.75 -0.12 -6.63
N ILE A 332 -9.98 1.02 -5.98
CA ILE A 332 -11.29 1.36 -5.39
C ILE A 332 -12.34 1.49 -6.48
N PHE A 333 -12.02 2.23 -7.55
CA PHE A 333 -12.92 2.41 -8.68
C PHE A 333 -13.37 1.07 -9.25
N GLN A 334 -12.45 0.20 -9.61
CA GLN A 334 -12.75 -1.07 -10.26
C GLN A 334 -13.50 -2.04 -9.34
N ASN A 335 -13.05 -2.15 -8.08
CA ASN A 335 -13.72 -3.01 -7.11
C ASN A 335 -15.18 -2.60 -6.89
N ASN A 336 -15.42 -1.30 -6.68
CA ASN A 336 -16.77 -0.81 -6.38
C ASN A 336 -17.67 -0.77 -7.63
N ALA A 337 -17.13 -0.45 -8.79
CA ALA A 337 -17.88 -0.53 -10.05
C ALA A 337 -18.33 -1.97 -10.34
N GLY A 338 -17.40 -2.94 -10.24
CA GLY A 338 -17.68 -4.35 -10.48
C GLY A 338 -18.72 -4.92 -9.52
N GLY A 339 -18.55 -4.67 -8.20
CA GLY A 339 -19.53 -5.09 -7.19
C GLY A 339 -20.90 -4.43 -7.35
N ALA A 340 -20.93 -3.18 -7.85
CA ALA A 340 -22.19 -2.48 -8.10
C ALA A 340 -22.94 -3.06 -9.30
N TRP A 341 -22.25 -3.40 -10.41
CA TRP A 341 -22.90 -4.04 -11.56
C TRP A 341 -23.45 -5.42 -11.23
N ASP A 342 -22.69 -6.23 -10.50
CA ASP A 342 -23.12 -7.57 -10.11
C ASP A 342 -24.38 -7.53 -9.26
N ASN A 343 -24.42 -6.70 -8.22
CA ASN A 343 -25.62 -6.54 -7.41
C ASN A 343 -26.78 -5.84 -8.16
N ALA A 344 -26.51 -5.03 -9.17
CA ALA A 344 -27.54 -4.52 -10.06
C ALA A 344 -28.18 -5.65 -10.88
N LYS A 345 -27.37 -6.59 -11.43
CA LYS A 345 -27.87 -7.80 -12.11
C LYS A 345 -28.72 -8.65 -11.16
N LYS A 346 -28.22 -8.92 -9.93
CA LYS A 346 -28.95 -9.72 -8.93
C LYS A 346 -30.23 -9.09 -8.43
N SER A 347 -30.38 -7.76 -8.54
CA SER A 347 -31.63 -7.08 -8.25
C SER A 347 -32.79 -7.57 -9.17
N PHE A 348 -32.49 -7.93 -10.43
CA PHE A 348 -33.47 -8.49 -11.35
C PHE A 348 -33.80 -9.96 -11.07
N GLU A 349 -32.87 -10.71 -10.52
CA GLU A 349 -33.08 -12.11 -10.12
C GLU A 349 -34.08 -12.20 -8.96
N ALA A 350 -33.99 -11.28 -8.01
CA ALA A 350 -34.96 -11.13 -6.91
C ALA A 350 -36.27 -10.43 -7.31
N GLY A 351 -36.28 -9.76 -8.46
CA GLY A 351 -37.35 -8.86 -8.88
C GLY A 351 -37.19 -7.44 -8.33
N VAL A 352 -37.21 -6.47 -9.20
CA VAL A 352 -37.03 -5.05 -8.85
C VAL A 352 -38.04 -4.17 -9.59
N GLU A 353 -38.57 -3.18 -8.90
CA GLU A 353 -39.48 -2.20 -9.48
C GLU A 353 -38.72 -1.14 -10.27
N ILE A 354 -39.11 -0.96 -11.55
CA ILE A 354 -38.60 0.11 -12.41
C ILE A 354 -39.78 0.88 -12.97
N ASN A 355 -39.85 2.16 -12.69
CA ASN A 355 -40.93 3.06 -13.17
C ASN A 355 -42.37 2.57 -12.85
N GLY A 356 -42.55 1.88 -11.72
CA GLY A 356 -43.85 1.36 -11.29
C GLY A 356 -44.20 -0.06 -11.80
N GLU A 357 -43.27 -0.71 -12.53
CA GLU A 357 -43.44 -2.07 -13.04
C GLU A 357 -42.41 -3.01 -12.46
N MET A 358 -42.84 -4.17 -11.98
CA MET A 358 -41.90 -5.22 -11.48
C MET A 358 -41.21 -5.88 -12.66
N THR A 359 -39.87 -5.84 -12.61
CA THR A 359 -38.99 -6.36 -13.67
C THR A 359 -38.15 -7.51 -13.10
N TYR A 360 -38.07 -8.61 -13.84
CA TYR A 360 -37.47 -9.87 -13.41
C TYR A 360 -36.36 -10.35 -14.34
N LYS A 361 -35.69 -11.45 -13.95
CA LYS A 361 -34.70 -12.20 -14.74
C LYS A 361 -35.29 -12.49 -16.14
N GLY A 362 -34.48 -12.31 -17.17
CA GLY A 362 -34.82 -12.53 -18.58
C GLY A 362 -35.37 -11.30 -19.32
N SER A 363 -35.74 -10.21 -18.62
CA SER A 363 -36.14 -8.94 -19.25
C SER A 363 -34.99 -8.29 -20.01
N ASP A 364 -35.28 -7.33 -20.90
CA ASP A 364 -34.24 -6.59 -21.63
C ASP A 364 -33.36 -5.75 -20.68
N ALA A 365 -33.95 -5.21 -19.62
CA ALA A 365 -33.18 -4.52 -18.57
C ALA A 365 -32.24 -5.47 -17.84
N HIS A 366 -32.67 -6.70 -17.55
CA HIS A 366 -31.79 -7.73 -17.00
C HIS A 366 -30.63 -8.07 -17.95
N LYS A 367 -30.86 -8.23 -19.25
CA LYS A 367 -29.82 -8.47 -20.25
C LYS A 367 -28.81 -7.32 -20.32
N ALA A 368 -29.29 -6.09 -20.18
CA ALA A 368 -28.41 -4.91 -20.09
C ALA A 368 -27.57 -4.95 -18.81
N ALA A 369 -28.13 -5.35 -17.67
CA ALA A 369 -27.42 -5.51 -16.42
C ALA A 369 -26.36 -6.64 -16.49
N VAL A 370 -26.65 -7.76 -17.13
CA VAL A 370 -25.69 -8.85 -17.41
C VAL A 370 -24.50 -8.33 -18.24
N THR A 371 -24.75 -7.44 -19.21
CA THR A 371 -23.65 -6.83 -19.98
C THR A 371 -22.73 -5.99 -19.08
N GLY A 372 -23.31 -5.20 -18.17
CA GLY A 372 -22.54 -4.42 -17.20
C GLY A 372 -21.73 -5.30 -16.25
N ASP A 373 -22.33 -6.37 -15.75
CA ASP A 373 -21.65 -7.36 -14.91
C ASP A 373 -20.47 -8.03 -15.63
N THR A 374 -20.64 -8.39 -16.91
CA THR A 374 -19.56 -8.93 -17.77
C THR A 374 -18.37 -7.97 -17.87
N VAL A 375 -18.60 -6.65 -17.88
CA VAL A 375 -17.54 -5.62 -17.82
C VAL A 375 -16.96 -5.53 -16.42
N GLY A 376 -17.81 -5.69 -15.41
CA GLY A 376 -17.46 -5.57 -13.99
C GLY A 376 -16.63 -6.72 -13.43
N ASP A 377 -16.85 -7.95 -13.91
CA ASP A 377 -16.15 -9.14 -13.42
C ASP A 377 -14.61 -9.04 -13.52
N PRO A 378 -14.01 -8.68 -14.67
CA PRO A 378 -12.57 -8.45 -14.75
C PRO A 378 -12.09 -7.33 -13.81
N PHE A 379 -12.94 -6.34 -13.54
CA PHE A 379 -12.61 -5.23 -12.61
C PHE A 379 -12.54 -5.70 -11.17
N LYS A 380 -13.61 -6.35 -10.67
CA LYS A 380 -13.73 -6.73 -9.26
C LYS A 380 -12.92 -7.97 -8.89
N ASP A 381 -12.74 -8.92 -9.82
CA ASP A 381 -12.17 -10.24 -9.51
C ASP A 381 -10.74 -10.44 -9.99
N THR A 382 -10.24 -9.58 -10.89
CA THR A 382 -8.87 -9.69 -11.40
C THR A 382 -8.09 -8.39 -11.26
N SER A 383 -8.45 -7.34 -11.99
CA SER A 383 -7.64 -6.12 -12.07
C SER A 383 -7.64 -5.34 -10.76
N GLY A 384 -8.80 -5.10 -10.15
CA GLY A 384 -8.91 -4.37 -8.89
C GLY A 384 -8.11 -5.00 -7.74
N PRO A 385 -8.32 -6.27 -7.41
CA PRO A 385 -7.53 -6.96 -6.37
C PRO A 385 -6.04 -6.99 -6.66
N SER A 386 -5.62 -7.12 -7.92
CA SER A 386 -4.22 -7.17 -8.32
C SER A 386 -3.49 -5.84 -8.08
N MET A 387 -4.21 -4.70 -8.06
CA MET A 387 -3.63 -3.40 -7.71
C MET A 387 -3.08 -3.37 -6.27
N ASN A 388 -3.73 -4.06 -5.32
CA ASN A 388 -3.23 -4.20 -3.96
C ASN A 388 -1.82 -4.84 -3.95
N ILE A 389 -1.61 -5.87 -4.78
CA ILE A 389 -0.31 -6.53 -4.92
C ILE A 389 0.69 -5.61 -5.63
N LEU A 390 0.29 -4.97 -6.72
CA LEU A 390 1.12 -4.03 -7.48
C LEU A 390 1.70 -2.93 -6.56
N ILE A 391 0.85 -2.27 -5.76
CA ILE A 391 1.24 -1.19 -4.87
C ILE A 391 2.27 -1.68 -3.85
N LYS A 392 1.96 -2.76 -3.12
CA LYS A 392 2.84 -3.30 -2.07
C LYS A 392 4.16 -3.82 -2.63
N LEU A 393 4.10 -4.56 -3.75
CA LEU A 393 5.29 -5.16 -4.35
C LEU A 393 6.22 -4.09 -4.92
N THR A 394 5.69 -3.04 -5.53
CA THR A 394 6.50 -1.90 -6.01
C THR A 394 7.26 -1.24 -4.86
N CYS A 395 6.60 -0.96 -3.74
CA CYS A 395 7.26 -0.37 -2.57
C CYS A 395 8.26 -1.33 -1.91
N LEU A 396 7.95 -2.63 -1.88
CA LEU A 396 8.87 -3.65 -1.36
C LEU A 396 10.12 -3.77 -2.23
N ILE A 397 10.00 -3.79 -3.56
CA ILE A 397 11.15 -3.81 -4.47
C ILE A 397 11.98 -2.54 -4.31
N GLY A 398 11.35 -1.37 -4.18
CA GLY A 398 12.04 -0.12 -3.85
C GLY A 398 12.86 -0.24 -2.58
N LEU A 399 12.29 -0.79 -1.50
CA LEU A 399 12.98 -1.01 -0.24
C LEU A 399 14.14 -2.02 -0.36
N VAL A 400 13.99 -3.09 -1.13
CA VAL A 400 15.07 -4.08 -1.40
C VAL A 400 16.23 -3.44 -2.17
N ILE A 401 15.93 -2.49 -3.05
CA ILE A 401 16.95 -1.75 -3.83
C ILE A 401 17.59 -0.62 -3.00
N ALA A 402 16.92 -0.10 -1.99
CA ALA A 402 17.35 1.05 -1.20
C ALA A 402 18.82 1.00 -0.72
N PRO A 403 19.34 -0.13 -0.18
CA PRO A 403 20.74 -0.21 0.26
C PRO A 403 21.77 -0.02 -0.88
N ILE A 404 21.39 -0.29 -2.14
CA ILE A 404 22.27 -0.11 -3.32
C ILE A 404 22.37 1.38 -3.68
N LEU A 405 21.38 2.18 -3.30
CA LEU A 405 21.27 3.62 -3.58
C LEU A 405 21.73 4.47 -2.39
N GLY A 406 21.70 3.92 -1.18
CA GLY A 406 22.14 4.62 0.02
C GLY A 406 23.64 4.90 0.00
N SER A 407 24.06 6.07 0.41
CA SER A 407 25.44 6.36 0.76
C SER A 407 25.72 5.66 2.08
N GLY A 408 26.43 4.55 2.03
CA GLY A 408 26.97 3.70 3.11
C GLY A 408 26.91 4.16 4.58
N HIS A 409 25.74 4.53 5.08
CA HIS A 409 25.51 4.73 6.52
C HIS A 409 25.56 3.40 7.32
N GLY A 410 25.73 2.27 6.62
CA GLY A 410 25.92 0.95 7.25
C GLY A 410 27.33 0.71 7.80
N ASP A 411 28.32 1.45 7.34
CA ASP A 411 29.72 1.22 7.78
C ASP A 411 30.17 2.14 8.92
N GLU A 412 29.58 3.32 9.10
CA GLU A 412 29.97 4.21 10.19
C GLU A 412 29.50 3.75 11.58
N THR A 413 28.40 3.01 11.68
CA THR A 413 27.97 2.45 12.96
C THR A 413 28.76 1.20 13.35
N ASN A 414 29.29 0.44 12.38
CA ASN A 414 30.13 -0.70 12.67
C ASN A 414 31.61 -0.31 12.91
N SER A 415 32.11 0.77 12.27
CA SER A 415 33.49 1.25 12.53
C SER A 415 33.63 1.94 13.89
N LYS A 416 32.56 2.61 14.38
CA LYS A 416 32.56 3.17 15.75
C LYS A 416 32.39 2.10 16.83
N SER A 417 31.65 1.01 16.55
CA SER A 417 31.54 -0.13 17.47
C SER A 417 32.84 -0.93 17.58
N THR A 418 33.58 -1.09 16.47
CA THR A 418 34.88 -1.79 16.48
C THR A 418 36.01 -0.95 17.12
N ALA A 419 35.99 0.36 16.95
CA ALA A 419 36.97 1.25 17.57
C ALA A 419 36.79 1.35 19.10
N VAL A 420 35.57 1.26 19.62
CA VAL A 420 35.30 1.22 21.07
C VAL A 420 35.69 -0.14 21.68
N THR A 421 35.63 -1.23 20.89
CA THR A 421 35.99 -2.58 21.39
C THR A 421 37.49 -2.81 21.39
N GLU A 422 38.26 -2.15 20.51
CA GLU A 422 39.73 -2.26 20.51
C GLU A 422 40.41 -1.44 21.62
N CYS A 423 39.78 -0.37 22.13
CA CYS A 423 40.31 0.42 23.24
C CYS A 423 40.24 -0.28 24.61
N CYS A 424 39.47 -1.36 24.76
CA CYS A 424 39.25 -2.04 26.05
C CYS A 424 40.01 -3.36 26.22
N THR A 425 40.96 -3.70 25.35
CA THR A 425 41.66 -4.97 25.41
C THR A 425 43.03 -4.93 26.12
N ASP A 426 43.52 -3.77 26.59
CA ASP A 426 44.76 -3.68 27.36
C ASP A 426 44.47 -3.53 28.85
N ASP A 427 44.76 -4.59 29.61
CA ASP A 427 44.44 -4.75 31.03
C ASP A 427 45.26 -3.87 32.02
N LYS A 428 45.91 -2.81 31.53
CA LYS A 428 46.78 -1.96 32.39
C LYS A 428 46.32 -0.49 32.53
N GLU A 429 45.30 -0.05 31.85
CA GLU A 429 44.80 1.36 31.92
C GLU A 429 43.28 1.47 32.10
N LYS A 430 42.69 0.62 32.92
CA LYS A 430 41.21 0.65 33.15
C LYS A 430 40.72 1.83 33.99
N ASP A 431 41.61 2.56 34.64
CA ASP A 431 41.17 3.60 35.60
C ASP A 431 41.09 5.02 34.98
N ALA A 432 41.53 5.24 33.72
CA ALA A 432 41.54 6.56 33.11
C ALA A 432 40.39 6.84 32.13
N CYS A 433 39.65 5.81 31.68
CA CYS A 433 38.57 5.98 30.69
C CYS A 433 37.18 6.14 31.30
N CYS A 434 36.97 5.87 32.60
CA CYS A 434 35.65 5.91 33.22
C CYS A 434 35.29 7.21 33.97
N GLU A 435 36.19 8.18 34.08
CA GLU A 435 35.91 9.42 34.82
C GLU A 435 35.48 10.63 33.98
N THR A 436 35.26 10.47 32.67
CA THR A 436 34.84 11.59 31.80
C THR A 436 33.40 11.51 31.28
N GLU A 437 32.55 10.64 31.81
CA GLU A 437 31.11 10.60 31.44
C GLU A 437 30.21 11.49 32.29
N GLY A 438 30.70 12.55 32.84
CA GLY A 438 29.93 13.35 33.77
C GLY A 438 29.63 14.79 33.38
N GLU A 439 29.84 15.30 32.17
CA GLU A 439 29.41 16.69 31.84
C GLU A 439 29.60 17.11 30.39
N VAL A 440 29.15 16.34 29.38
CA VAL A 440 28.99 16.91 28.02
C VAL A 440 27.72 16.37 27.38
N ASN A 441 26.58 16.93 27.75
CA ASN A 441 25.42 16.84 26.86
C ASN A 441 24.38 17.92 27.15
N LYS A 442 24.67 19.14 26.74
CA LYS A 442 23.66 20.14 26.39
C LYS A 442 24.24 21.10 25.38
N ASN A 443 23.55 21.19 24.23
CA ASN A 443 23.72 22.15 23.14
C ASN A 443 24.81 21.81 22.10
N ILE A 444 24.45 20.96 21.13
CA ILE A 444 24.93 21.15 19.76
C ILE A 444 23.70 21.05 18.86
N SER A 445 23.08 22.19 18.56
CA SER A 445 22.21 22.38 17.39
C SER A 445 23.10 22.87 16.24
N ALA A 446 23.09 22.10 15.18
CA ALA A 446 23.38 22.42 13.78
C ALA A 446 24.05 23.77 13.49
N SER A 447 25.31 23.72 13.07
CA SER A 447 25.81 24.58 12.00
C SER A 447 26.99 23.88 11.34
N ALA A 448 26.87 23.61 10.06
CA ALA A 448 27.90 23.02 9.21
C ALA A 448 28.96 24.07 8.90
N ASN A 449 29.95 24.23 9.77
CA ASN A 449 31.26 24.86 9.50
C ASN A 449 32.15 24.65 10.71
N MET A 450 32.43 23.40 11.07
CA MET A 450 33.47 23.10 12.10
C MET A 450 34.84 23.45 11.53
N CYS A 451 35.56 24.35 12.21
CA CYS A 451 36.97 24.59 11.93
C CYS A 451 37.76 23.27 12.05
N ASP A 452 38.39 22.85 10.96
CA ASP A 452 39.19 21.63 10.95
C ASP A 452 40.44 21.83 11.79
N MET A 453 40.46 21.26 13.01
CA MET A 453 41.60 21.35 13.95
C MET A 453 42.90 20.78 13.37
N SER A 454 42.85 19.99 12.30
CA SER A 454 44.02 19.47 11.61
C SER A 454 44.78 20.56 10.84
N GLU A 455 44.10 21.61 10.38
CA GLU A 455 44.70 22.75 9.73
C GLU A 455 45.40 23.67 10.77
N CYS A 456 44.81 23.86 11.95
CA CYS A 456 45.38 24.67 13.03
C CYS A 456 46.72 24.11 13.54
N SER A 457 46.98 22.83 13.48
CA SER A 457 48.24 22.21 13.91
C SER A 457 49.46 22.62 13.07
N LYS A 458 49.25 23.24 11.90
CA LYS A 458 50.34 23.66 10.97
C LYS A 458 50.53 25.17 10.93
N MET A 459 49.84 25.95 11.76
CA MET A 459 49.79 27.39 11.76
C MET A 459 50.28 27.96 13.08
N THR A 460 50.61 29.24 13.10
CA THR A 460 50.80 29.99 14.33
C THR A 460 49.49 30.32 15.00
N LYS A 461 49.51 30.66 16.29
CA LYS A 461 48.31 31.03 17.05
C LYS A 461 47.56 32.21 16.42
N GLU A 462 48.30 33.19 15.85
CA GLU A 462 47.73 34.37 15.19
C GLU A 462 47.05 34.00 13.84
N GLU A 463 47.67 33.12 13.06
CA GLU A 463 47.12 32.61 11.81
C GLU A 463 45.84 31.76 12.02
N CYS A 464 45.85 30.92 13.09
CA CYS A 464 44.68 30.14 13.48
C CYS A 464 43.51 31.05 13.91
N ALA A 465 43.78 32.11 14.68
CA ALA A 465 42.75 33.10 15.07
C ALA A 465 42.17 33.81 13.86
N ALA A 466 42.99 34.23 12.89
CA ALA A 466 42.54 34.88 11.67
C ALA A 466 41.70 33.95 10.82
N MET A 467 42.07 32.67 10.69
CA MET A 467 41.28 31.66 9.95
C MET A 467 39.94 31.38 10.62
N CYS A 468 39.85 31.33 11.94
CA CYS A 468 38.58 31.16 12.66
C CYS A 468 37.60 32.32 12.36
N VAL A 469 38.11 33.55 12.30
CA VAL A 469 37.33 34.72 11.95
C VAL A 469 36.86 34.67 10.48
N GLU A 470 37.73 34.28 9.57
CA GLU A 470 37.42 34.18 8.14
C GLU A 470 36.39 33.07 7.84
N LYS A 471 36.45 31.97 8.58
CA LYS A 471 35.49 30.84 8.46
C LYS A 471 34.22 31.04 9.28
N GLY A 472 34.06 32.12 10.03
CA GLY A 472 32.88 32.47 10.80
C GLY A 472 32.62 31.58 12.03
N CYS A 473 33.71 31.09 12.66
CA CYS A 473 33.65 30.30 13.90
C CYS A 473 33.09 31.12 15.05
N SER A 474 32.36 30.53 15.96
CA SER A 474 31.84 31.17 17.17
C SER A 474 33.01 31.51 18.14
N ASP A 475 32.78 32.43 19.06
CA ASP A 475 33.76 32.83 20.07
C ASP A 475 34.22 31.63 20.92
N GLU A 476 33.33 30.67 21.19
CA GLU A 476 33.64 29.44 21.93
C GLU A 476 34.49 28.46 21.12
N GLU A 477 34.23 28.29 19.82
CA GLU A 477 35.06 27.46 18.93
C GLU A 477 36.42 28.07 18.71
N THR A 478 36.49 29.37 18.55
CA THR A 478 37.76 30.11 18.43
C THR A 478 38.59 29.97 19.72
N ALA A 479 37.96 30.11 20.88
CA ALA A 479 38.63 29.92 22.17
C ALA A 479 39.14 28.48 22.37
N ALA A 480 38.36 27.48 21.94
CA ALA A 480 38.74 26.07 21.98
C ALA A 480 39.99 25.76 21.10
N CYS A 481 40.05 26.33 19.89
CA CYS A 481 41.20 26.21 19.01
C CYS A 481 42.44 26.89 19.61
N LEU A 482 42.29 28.12 20.11
CA LEU A 482 43.42 28.90 20.66
C LEU A 482 43.93 28.35 21.99
N SER A 483 43.12 27.58 22.74
CA SER A 483 43.57 26.90 23.97
C SER A 483 44.56 25.78 23.74
N LYS A 484 44.78 25.35 22.50
CA LYS A 484 45.71 24.31 22.09
C LYS A 484 47.12 24.82 21.76
N TYR A 485 47.39 26.11 22.04
CA TYR A 485 48.74 26.69 21.88
C TYR A 485 49.33 27.05 23.26
N ASP A 486 50.65 26.90 23.40
CA ASP A 486 51.36 27.30 24.60
C ASP A 486 51.53 28.85 24.70
N GLU A 487 52.14 29.32 25.79
CA GLU A 487 52.44 30.75 26.02
C GLU A 487 53.34 31.34 24.93
N ASN A 488 54.08 30.54 24.18
CA ASN A 488 54.98 30.94 23.10
C ASN A 488 54.32 30.83 21.71
N GLY A 489 53.01 30.51 21.61
CA GLY A 489 52.27 30.38 20.37
C GLY A 489 52.54 29.09 19.59
N SER A 490 53.12 28.07 20.20
CA SER A 490 53.36 26.74 19.59
C SER A 490 52.22 25.78 19.88
N TRP A 491 51.81 24.95 18.88
CA TRP A 491 50.74 23.98 19.01
C TRP A 491 51.09 22.84 19.95
N ILE A 492 50.24 22.60 20.97
CA ILE A 492 50.40 21.53 21.98
C ILE A 492 49.28 20.47 21.92
N GLY A 493 48.40 20.55 20.92
CA GLY A 493 47.14 19.79 20.78
C GLY A 493 47.26 18.35 20.35
N SER A 494 48.35 17.65 20.65
CA SER A 494 48.45 16.20 20.54
C SER A 494 49.59 15.66 21.39
N LYS A 495 49.35 15.54 22.66
CA LYS A 495 50.01 14.54 23.50
C LYS A 495 48.96 13.81 24.29
#